data_9cde15ced729c3b9b0199cdf094ccc2c
#
_entry.id   9cde15ced729c3b9b0199cdf094ccc2c
#
_cell.length_a   1.000
_cell.length_b   1.000
_cell.length_c   1.000
_cell.angle_alpha   90.00
_cell.angle_beta   90.00
_cell.angle_gamma   90.00
#
_symmetry.space_group_name_H-M   'P 1'
#
loop_
_entity.id
_entity.type
_entity.pdbx_description
1 polymer ?
#
loop_
_entity_poly.entity_id
_entity_poly.type
_entity_poly.pdbx_seq_one_letter_code
_entity_poly.pdbx_strand_id
1 'polypeptide(L)'
;MACNQTINGLIRDCAASIGGIVEAYIVNYDDVTAVAVETDQIKTITLASDKKFKKFQFRRGTGSMSQALQVDNASGNNYVQTDVVLQFNKMETTKRIEMAALSVGELVVIVKDANGLYWYLGYDEPVMASAADGQTGTARSDANRYTITLRDNAKTWPYEVPESVVTPLVD
;
A
#
# COMPACT_ATOMS: atom_id res chain seq x y z
N MET A 1 28.74 -2.23 17.52
CA MET A 1 28.53 -2.07 16.06
C MET A 1 28.44 -0.58 15.75
N ALA A 2 29.17 -0.11 14.74
CA ALA A 2 29.01 1.26 14.30
C ALA A 2 27.73 1.38 13.45
N CYS A 3 26.91 2.38 13.73
CA CYS A 3 25.68 2.67 12.94
C CYS A 3 26.02 3.42 11.63
N ASN A 4 27.17 3.12 11.03
CA ASN A 4 27.59 3.77 9.80
C ASN A 4 26.94 3.08 8.60
N GLN A 5 26.19 3.84 7.84
CA GLN A 5 25.60 3.43 6.56
C GLN A 5 26.38 4.09 5.42
N THR A 6 26.54 3.38 4.31
CA THR A 6 27.09 3.97 3.10
C THR A 6 26.07 4.92 2.49
N ILE A 7 26.43 6.19 2.39
CA ILE A 7 25.58 7.22 1.79
C ILE A 7 26.08 7.49 0.38
N ASN A 8 25.23 7.23 -0.62
CA ASN A 8 25.45 7.60 -2.01
C ASN A 8 24.65 8.85 -2.32
N GLY A 9 25.25 9.78 -3.07
CA GLY A 9 24.57 11.01 -3.45
C GLY A 9 23.37 10.75 -4.37
N LEU A 10 22.38 11.64 -4.32
CA LEU A 10 21.26 11.67 -5.24
C LEU A 10 21.41 12.86 -6.19
N ILE A 11 21.33 12.60 -7.49
CA ILE A 11 21.37 13.63 -8.52
C ILE A 11 19.91 14.01 -8.85
N ARG A 12 19.65 15.31 -9.01
CA ARG A 12 18.33 15.79 -9.40
C ARG A 12 17.93 15.22 -10.76
N ASP A 13 16.80 14.51 -10.80
CA ASP A 13 16.16 14.12 -12.03
C ASP A 13 15.35 15.29 -12.63
N CYS A 14 15.36 15.40 -13.95
CA CYS A 14 14.57 16.36 -14.71
C CYS A 14 13.31 15.74 -15.33
N ALA A 15 13.04 14.45 -15.05
CA ALA A 15 11.83 13.79 -15.52
C ALA A 15 10.58 14.36 -14.82
N ALA A 16 9.46 14.35 -15.54
CA ALA A 16 8.18 14.73 -14.96
C ALA A 16 7.74 13.71 -13.91
N SER A 17 7.23 14.18 -12.78
CA SER A 17 6.66 13.33 -11.72
C SER A 17 5.22 13.73 -11.47
N ILE A 18 4.35 12.73 -11.28
CA ILE A 18 2.92 12.91 -11.02
C ILE A 18 2.60 12.27 -9.69
N GLY A 19 1.86 13.00 -8.84
CA GLY A 19 1.43 12.50 -7.53
C GLY A 19 0.20 11.60 -7.57
N GLY A 20 0.03 10.84 -6.49
CA GLY A 20 -1.10 9.95 -6.27
C GLY A 20 -0.84 8.49 -6.65
N ILE A 21 -1.78 7.65 -6.30
CA ILE A 21 -1.81 6.23 -6.69
C ILE A 21 -2.99 5.98 -7.64
N VAL A 22 -2.83 5.00 -8.52
CA VAL A 22 -3.85 4.69 -9.55
C VAL A 22 -4.57 3.38 -9.29
N GLU A 23 -3.91 2.42 -8.68
CA GLU A 23 -4.46 1.10 -8.39
C GLU A 23 -3.85 0.55 -7.10
N ALA A 24 -4.60 -0.32 -6.43
CA ALA A 24 -4.10 -1.11 -5.32
C ALA A 24 -4.43 -2.59 -5.55
N TYR A 25 -3.54 -3.46 -5.12
CA TYR A 25 -3.67 -4.91 -5.21
C TYR A 25 -3.53 -5.45 -3.80
N ILE A 26 -4.51 -6.19 -3.35
CA ILE A 26 -4.62 -6.63 -1.95
C ILE A 26 -4.83 -8.12 -1.89
N VAL A 27 -4.14 -8.77 -0.96
CA VAL A 27 -4.31 -10.20 -0.63
C VAL A 27 -4.19 -10.36 0.89
N ASN A 28 -4.73 -11.44 1.45
CA ASN A 28 -4.50 -11.75 2.86
C ASN A 28 -3.02 -12.06 3.12
N TYR A 29 -2.53 -11.64 4.26
CA TYR A 29 -1.14 -11.84 4.66
C TYR A 29 -0.73 -13.32 4.66
N ASP A 30 -1.59 -14.20 5.19
CA ASP A 30 -1.36 -15.65 5.25
C ASP A 30 -1.32 -16.33 3.87
N ASP A 31 -1.86 -15.69 2.84
CA ASP A 31 -1.84 -16.20 1.47
C ASP A 31 -0.50 -15.95 0.77
N VAL A 32 0.40 -15.14 1.36
CA VAL A 32 1.77 -14.91 0.86
C VAL A 32 2.73 -15.85 1.56
N THR A 33 3.28 -16.80 0.83
CA THR A 33 4.14 -17.86 1.40
C THR A 33 5.62 -17.52 1.40
N ALA A 34 6.07 -16.69 0.45
CA ALA A 34 7.47 -16.25 0.38
C ALA A 34 7.61 -14.95 -0.42
N VAL A 35 8.54 -14.11 0.02
CA VAL A 35 8.96 -12.90 -0.68
C VAL A 35 10.48 -12.86 -0.70
N ALA A 36 11.08 -12.72 -1.88
CA ALA A 36 12.53 -12.59 -2.03
C ALA A 36 12.89 -11.16 -2.46
N VAL A 37 13.80 -10.56 -1.70
CA VAL A 37 14.36 -9.22 -1.97
C VAL A 37 15.79 -9.38 -2.47
N GLU A 38 16.10 -8.75 -3.58
CA GLU A 38 17.44 -8.66 -4.14
C GLU A 38 17.71 -7.23 -4.62
N THR A 39 18.86 -6.68 -4.25
CA THR A 39 19.25 -5.31 -4.66
C THR A 39 18.18 -4.26 -4.33
N ASP A 40 17.63 -4.31 -3.10
CA ASP A 40 16.60 -3.42 -2.60
C ASP A 40 15.28 -3.40 -3.40
N GLN A 41 15.02 -4.44 -4.20
CA GLN A 41 13.77 -4.66 -4.91
C GLN A 41 13.23 -6.07 -4.65
N ILE A 42 11.92 -6.22 -4.67
CA ILE A 42 11.28 -7.53 -4.62
C ILE A 42 11.41 -8.21 -5.98
N LYS A 43 12.03 -9.38 -6.01
CA LYS A 43 12.23 -10.18 -7.23
C LYS A 43 11.19 -11.26 -7.43
N THR A 44 10.71 -11.84 -6.34
CA THR A 44 9.67 -12.87 -6.41
C THR A 44 8.71 -12.74 -5.24
N ILE A 45 7.45 -13.00 -5.53
CA ILE A 45 6.38 -13.14 -4.54
C ILE A 45 5.73 -14.49 -4.83
N THR A 46 5.64 -15.35 -3.83
CA THR A 46 4.99 -16.66 -3.94
C THR A 46 3.71 -16.64 -3.13
N LEU A 47 2.61 -16.92 -3.78
CA LEU A 47 1.30 -17.05 -3.14
C LEU A 47 0.95 -18.51 -2.90
N ALA A 48 0.07 -18.77 -1.94
CA ALA A 48 -0.54 -20.08 -1.74
C ALA A 48 -1.33 -20.51 -2.98
N SER A 49 -1.57 -21.83 -3.11
CA SER A 49 -2.26 -22.39 -4.28
C SER A 49 -3.59 -21.70 -4.53
N ASP A 50 -3.85 -21.36 -5.79
CA ASP A 50 -5.08 -20.72 -6.26
C ASP A 50 -5.39 -19.34 -5.67
N LYS A 51 -4.40 -18.72 -5.01
CA LYS A 51 -4.52 -17.35 -4.48
C LYS A 51 -3.92 -16.33 -5.42
N LYS A 52 -4.58 -15.18 -5.48
CA LYS A 52 -4.13 -14.03 -6.29
C LYS A 52 -4.45 -12.72 -5.60
N PHE A 53 -3.68 -11.70 -5.91
CA PHE A 53 -4.00 -10.34 -5.51
C PHE A 53 -5.30 -9.89 -6.18
N LYS A 54 -6.19 -9.33 -5.38
CA LYS A 54 -7.41 -8.70 -5.86
C LYS A 54 -7.16 -7.24 -6.20
N LYS A 55 -7.57 -6.83 -7.38
CA LYS A 55 -7.39 -5.48 -7.87
C LYS A 55 -8.47 -4.56 -7.34
N PHE A 56 -8.07 -3.46 -6.71
CA PHE A 56 -8.94 -2.38 -6.27
C PHE A 56 -8.74 -1.15 -7.13
N GLN A 57 -9.79 -0.74 -7.79
CA GLN A 57 -9.81 0.46 -8.62
C GLN A 57 -10.63 1.56 -7.95
N PHE A 58 -10.14 2.77 -8.03
CA PHE A 58 -10.79 3.96 -7.49
C PHE A 58 -10.66 5.11 -8.49
N ARG A 59 -11.42 6.18 -8.26
CA ARG A 59 -11.37 7.33 -9.15
C ARG A 59 -9.99 7.98 -9.11
N ARG A 60 -9.49 8.37 -10.29
CA ARG A 60 -8.22 9.11 -10.39
C ARG A 60 -8.20 10.33 -9.46
N GLY A 61 -7.10 10.49 -8.73
CA GLY A 61 -6.92 11.60 -7.79
C GLY A 61 -7.62 11.42 -6.44
N THR A 62 -8.09 10.21 -6.11
CA THR A 62 -8.73 9.92 -4.81
C THR A 62 -7.95 8.92 -3.95
N GLY A 63 -6.90 8.32 -4.46
CA GLY A 63 -5.99 7.48 -3.70
C GLY A 63 -4.68 8.19 -3.40
N SER A 64 -4.12 7.91 -2.24
CA SER A 64 -2.82 8.44 -1.83
C SER A 64 -2.04 7.44 -0.99
N MET A 65 -0.71 7.55 -1.02
CA MET A 65 0.20 6.87 -0.13
C MET A 65 1.12 7.90 0.49
N SER A 66 1.31 7.83 1.80
CA SER A 66 2.24 8.67 2.54
C SER A 66 3.12 7.82 3.43
N GLN A 67 4.38 8.19 3.54
CA GLN A 67 5.39 7.47 4.33
C GLN A 67 6.05 8.44 5.29
N ALA A 68 6.22 8.04 6.54
CA ALA A 68 6.84 8.84 7.57
C ALA A 68 7.73 7.99 8.46
N LEU A 69 8.97 8.42 8.66
CA LEU A 69 9.83 7.85 9.69
C LEU A 69 9.35 8.30 11.06
N GLN A 70 9.05 7.34 11.91
CA GLN A 70 8.73 7.55 13.32
C GLN A 70 9.97 7.30 14.16
N VAL A 71 10.41 8.29 14.90
CA VAL A 71 11.58 8.21 15.77
C VAL A 71 11.19 8.65 17.18
N ASP A 72 11.37 7.78 18.14
CA ASP A 72 11.26 8.11 19.56
C ASP A 72 12.61 7.89 20.25
N ASN A 73 13.29 8.98 20.52
CA ASN A 73 14.59 8.97 21.15
C ASN A 73 14.55 8.47 22.62
N ALA A 74 13.41 8.56 23.28
CA ALA A 74 13.25 8.12 24.66
C ALA A 74 13.15 6.59 24.77
N SER A 75 12.41 5.97 23.86
CA SER A 75 12.28 4.51 23.78
C SER A 75 13.34 3.86 22.88
N GLY A 76 14.01 4.63 22.05
CA GLY A 76 14.94 4.14 21.02
C GLY A 76 14.25 3.49 19.82
N ASN A 77 12.93 3.66 19.68
CA ASN A 77 12.18 3.09 18.58
C ASN A 77 12.37 3.90 17.29
N ASN A 78 12.52 3.16 16.19
CA ASN A 78 12.68 3.74 14.86
C ASN A 78 11.99 2.80 13.85
N TYR A 79 10.91 3.27 13.22
CA TYR A 79 10.17 2.51 12.22
C TYR A 79 9.56 3.43 11.17
N VAL A 80 9.24 2.90 10.02
CA VAL A 80 8.56 3.61 8.94
C VAL A 80 7.08 3.28 8.98
N GLN A 81 6.24 4.30 9.11
CA GLN A 81 4.81 4.18 9.00
C GLN A 81 4.39 4.59 7.59
N THR A 82 3.68 3.73 6.91
CA THR A 82 3.10 4.00 5.60
C THR A 82 1.59 3.92 5.67
N ASP A 83 0.91 4.99 5.29
CA ASP A 83 -0.54 5.06 5.21
C ASP A 83 -0.99 5.10 3.74
N VAL A 84 -1.87 4.18 3.37
CA VAL A 84 -2.51 4.13 2.05
C VAL A 84 -3.99 4.47 2.22
N VAL A 85 -4.43 5.55 1.60
CA VAL A 85 -5.83 5.97 1.62
C VAL A 85 -6.48 5.61 0.31
N LEU A 86 -7.55 4.80 0.38
CA LEU A 86 -8.35 4.38 -0.76
C LEU A 86 -9.76 4.95 -0.63
N GLN A 87 -10.30 5.51 -1.72
CA GLN A 87 -11.64 6.07 -1.74
C GLN A 87 -12.47 5.41 -2.85
N PHE A 88 -13.59 4.81 -2.48
CA PHE A 88 -14.51 4.13 -3.38
C PHE A 88 -15.80 4.91 -3.51
N ASN A 89 -16.07 5.45 -4.68
CA ASN A 89 -17.28 6.21 -4.95
C ASN A 89 -18.53 5.34 -4.87
N LYS A 90 -19.64 5.95 -4.47
CA LYS A 90 -20.96 5.35 -4.37
C LYS A 90 -21.02 4.22 -3.35
N MET A 91 -21.76 4.46 -2.29
CA MET A 91 -22.05 3.45 -1.27
C MET A 91 -23.02 2.41 -1.85
N GLU A 92 -22.57 1.16 -1.89
CA GLU A 92 -23.35 0.02 -2.38
C GLU A 92 -22.94 -1.27 -1.65
N THR A 93 -23.79 -2.29 -1.73
CA THR A 93 -23.63 -3.54 -0.96
C THR A 93 -22.30 -4.24 -1.23
N THR A 94 -21.86 -4.33 -2.49
CA THR A 94 -20.58 -4.96 -2.85
C THR A 94 -19.41 -4.27 -2.16
N LYS A 95 -19.34 -2.95 -2.22
CA LYS A 95 -18.27 -2.19 -1.57
C LYS A 95 -18.34 -2.26 -0.05
N ARG A 96 -19.56 -2.31 0.52
CA ARG A 96 -19.73 -2.49 1.96
C ARG A 96 -19.15 -3.83 2.44
N ILE A 97 -19.33 -4.90 1.66
CA ILE A 97 -18.78 -6.22 1.99
C ILE A 97 -17.24 -6.17 1.96
N GLU A 98 -16.66 -5.59 0.91
CA GLU A 98 -15.21 -5.44 0.80
C GLU A 98 -14.64 -4.54 1.92
N MET A 99 -15.31 -3.44 2.24
CA MET A 99 -14.92 -2.57 3.36
C MET A 99 -14.92 -3.32 4.69
N ALA A 100 -15.91 -4.18 4.94
CA ALA A 100 -15.96 -4.99 6.14
C ALA A 100 -14.80 -6.00 6.20
N ALA A 101 -14.48 -6.64 5.08
CA ALA A 101 -13.36 -7.56 4.97
C ALA A 101 -12.01 -6.86 5.19
N LEU A 102 -11.78 -5.73 4.53
CA LEU A 102 -10.55 -4.95 4.67
C LEU A 102 -10.37 -4.37 6.09
N SER A 103 -11.47 -4.06 6.79
CA SER A 103 -11.42 -3.45 8.13
C SER A 103 -10.89 -4.39 9.22
N VAL A 104 -11.03 -5.71 9.04
CA VAL A 104 -10.60 -6.71 10.03
C VAL A 104 -9.46 -7.60 9.51
N GLY A 105 -9.11 -7.46 8.24
CA GLY A 105 -8.11 -8.30 7.59
C GLY A 105 -6.67 -7.93 7.96
N GLU A 106 -5.83 -8.93 8.03
CA GLU A 106 -4.37 -8.81 7.96
C GLU A 106 -3.97 -8.97 6.50
N LEU A 107 -3.36 -7.93 5.93
CA LEU A 107 -3.26 -7.78 4.49
C LEU A 107 -1.81 -7.60 4.03
N VAL A 108 -1.57 -7.95 2.76
CA VAL A 108 -0.46 -7.47 1.96
C VAL A 108 -1.04 -6.57 0.88
N VAL A 109 -0.42 -5.40 0.70
CA VAL A 109 -0.90 -4.39 -0.24
C VAL A 109 0.23 -4.01 -1.20
N ILE A 110 -0.05 -4.04 -2.48
CA ILE A 110 0.82 -3.47 -3.52
C ILE A 110 0.07 -2.28 -4.11
N VAL A 111 0.70 -1.12 -4.12
CA VAL A 111 0.14 0.08 -4.73
C VAL A 111 0.91 0.45 -5.99
N LYS A 112 0.18 0.83 -7.04
CA LYS A 112 0.76 1.41 -8.25
C LYS A 112 0.63 2.92 -8.16
N ASP A 113 1.75 3.63 -8.22
CA ASP A 113 1.74 5.09 -8.26
C ASP A 113 1.43 5.64 -9.66
N ALA A 114 1.23 6.95 -9.76
CA ALA A 114 0.93 7.61 -11.02
C ALA A 114 2.13 7.69 -11.97
N ASN A 115 3.34 7.37 -11.50
CA ASN A 115 4.55 7.27 -12.32
C ASN A 115 4.76 5.84 -12.86
N GLY A 116 3.90 4.88 -12.48
CA GLY A 116 3.96 3.49 -12.94
C GLY A 116 4.80 2.57 -12.07
N LEU A 117 5.29 3.02 -10.92
CA LEU A 117 6.04 2.19 -9.97
C LEU A 117 5.10 1.47 -9.01
N TYR A 118 5.50 0.28 -8.60
CA TYR A 118 4.75 -0.54 -7.66
C TYR A 118 5.49 -0.63 -6.32
N TRP A 119 4.77 -0.43 -5.23
CA TRP A 119 5.29 -0.41 -3.86
C TRP A 119 4.63 -1.48 -3.03
N TYR A 120 5.45 -2.33 -2.40
CA TYR A 120 5.02 -3.46 -1.58
C TYR A 120 4.95 -3.06 -0.11
N LEU A 121 3.81 -3.32 0.51
CA LEU A 121 3.51 -3.08 1.91
C LEU A 121 3.12 -4.40 2.59
N GLY A 122 3.53 -4.57 3.84
CA GLY A 122 3.29 -5.82 4.56
C GLY A 122 4.46 -6.80 4.46
N TYR A 123 5.69 -6.28 4.40
CA TYR A 123 6.88 -7.12 4.35
C TYR A 123 7.28 -7.69 5.71
N ASP A 124 7.35 -6.85 6.73
CA ASP A 124 7.73 -7.24 8.09
C ASP A 124 6.52 -7.72 8.91
N GLU A 125 5.41 -7.01 8.80
CA GLU A 125 4.17 -7.24 9.53
C GLU A 125 2.98 -7.02 8.60
N PRO A 126 1.79 -7.58 8.89
CA PRO A 126 0.62 -7.38 8.05
C PRO A 126 0.17 -5.91 8.07
N VAL A 127 -0.29 -5.45 6.92
CA VAL A 127 -0.99 -4.17 6.79
C VAL A 127 -2.38 -4.30 7.38
N MET A 128 -2.78 -3.34 8.20
CA MET A 128 -4.08 -3.33 8.86
C MET A 128 -4.81 -2.01 8.62
N ALA A 129 -6.14 -2.05 8.67
CA ALA A 129 -6.94 -0.83 8.64
C ALA A 129 -6.71 0.01 9.90
N SER A 130 -6.39 1.29 9.73
CA SER A 130 -6.23 2.25 10.83
C SER A 130 -7.44 3.18 10.98
N ALA A 131 -8.17 3.40 9.90
CA ALA A 131 -9.40 4.20 9.88
C ALA A 131 -10.26 3.81 8.68
N ALA A 132 -11.57 3.90 8.84
CA ALA A 132 -12.52 3.75 7.76
C ALA A 132 -13.75 4.63 8.02
N ASP A 133 -14.29 5.22 6.96
CA ASP A 133 -15.53 6.00 7.01
C ASP A 133 -16.39 5.80 5.77
N GLY A 134 -17.67 6.08 5.90
CA GLY A 134 -18.61 6.12 4.81
C GLY A 134 -19.52 7.36 4.94
N GLN A 135 -19.73 8.06 3.84
CA GLN A 135 -20.56 9.27 3.83
C GLN A 135 -21.37 9.37 2.54
N THR A 136 -22.59 9.85 2.66
CA THR A 136 -23.46 10.11 1.50
C THR A 136 -23.38 11.54 0.98
N GLY A 137 -22.86 12.47 1.81
CA GLY A 137 -23.01 13.88 1.59
C GLY A 137 -24.46 14.37 1.81
N THR A 138 -24.68 15.68 1.68
CA THR A 138 -25.98 16.32 1.83
C THR A 138 -26.43 16.95 0.50
N ALA A 139 -25.57 17.69 -0.16
CA ALA A 139 -25.82 18.28 -1.46
C ALA A 139 -25.51 17.31 -2.60
N ARG A 140 -26.05 17.56 -3.79
CA ARG A 140 -25.80 16.74 -4.97
C ARG A 140 -24.34 16.74 -5.44
N SER A 141 -23.59 17.77 -5.07
CA SER A 141 -22.14 17.92 -5.35
C SER A 141 -21.25 17.20 -4.35
N ASP A 142 -21.81 16.77 -3.20
CA ASP A 142 -21.06 16.15 -2.13
C ASP A 142 -20.65 14.72 -2.51
N ALA A 143 -19.57 14.27 -1.90
CA ALA A 143 -19.07 12.92 -2.14
C ALA A 143 -19.93 11.87 -1.42
N ASN A 144 -20.43 10.91 -2.19
CA ASN A 144 -20.99 9.66 -1.68
C ASN A 144 -19.92 8.58 -1.87
N ARG A 145 -19.29 8.13 -0.76
CA ARG A 145 -18.12 7.25 -0.84
C ARG A 145 -17.85 6.49 0.45
N TYR A 146 -17.06 5.42 0.31
CA TYR A 146 -16.30 4.83 1.40
C TYR A 146 -14.84 5.27 1.30
N THR A 147 -14.21 5.50 2.45
CA THR A 147 -12.78 5.77 2.57
C THR A 147 -12.20 4.78 3.57
N ILE A 148 -11.05 4.20 3.24
CA ILE A 148 -10.30 3.35 4.15
C ILE A 148 -8.84 3.78 4.14
N THR A 149 -8.21 3.81 5.32
CA THR A 149 -6.79 4.00 5.50
C THR A 149 -6.18 2.69 5.98
N LEU A 150 -5.29 2.16 5.17
CA LEU A 150 -4.51 0.96 5.47
C LEU A 150 -3.13 1.39 5.95
N ARG A 151 -2.67 0.86 7.07
CA ARG A 151 -1.40 1.22 7.71
C ARG A 151 -0.44 0.05 7.73
N ASP A 152 0.77 0.31 7.29
CA ASP A 152 1.94 -0.54 7.42
C ASP A 152 2.94 0.09 8.39
N ASN A 153 3.45 -0.69 9.34
CA ASN A 153 4.54 -0.29 10.23
C ASN A 153 5.72 -1.24 9.98
N ALA A 154 6.70 -0.77 9.26
CA ALA A 154 7.83 -1.58 8.83
C ALA A 154 9.16 -1.05 9.38
N LYS A 155 10.18 -1.91 9.42
CA LYS A 155 11.55 -1.53 9.80
C LYS A 155 12.25 -0.74 8.71
N THR A 156 11.78 -0.88 7.46
CA THR A 156 12.37 -0.26 6.27
C THR A 156 11.30 0.46 5.45
N TRP A 157 11.74 1.30 4.55
CA TRP A 157 10.86 1.90 3.55
C TRP A 157 10.29 0.81 2.63
N PRO A 158 9.05 0.96 2.10
CA PRO A 158 8.45 0.01 1.18
C PRO A 158 9.34 -0.30 -0.01
N TYR A 159 9.45 -1.59 -0.33
CA TYR A 159 10.23 -2.06 -1.47
C TYR A 159 9.49 -1.83 -2.79
N GLU A 160 10.24 -1.44 -3.80
CA GLU A 160 9.74 -1.43 -5.18
C GLU A 160 9.58 -2.87 -5.70
N VAL A 161 8.53 -3.11 -6.48
CA VAL A 161 8.27 -4.39 -7.15
C VAL A 161 8.22 -4.16 -8.65
N PRO A 162 8.99 -4.87 -9.46
CA PRO A 162 8.86 -4.80 -10.91
C PRO A 162 7.46 -5.23 -11.39
N GLU A 163 6.91 -4.53 -12.38
CA GLU A 163 5.60 -4.87 -12.97
C GLU A 163 5.51 -6.32 -13.44
N SER A 164 6.61 -6.88 -13.94
CA SER A 164 6.69 -8.27 -14.39
C SER A 164 6.45 -9.29 -13.27
N VAL A 165 6.68 -8.92 -12.02
CA VAL A 165 6.42 -9.76 -10.84
C VAL A 165 4.95 -9.64 -10.43
N VAL A 166 4.37 -8.46 -10.51
CA VAL A 166 2.99 -8.19 -10.09
C VAL A 166 1.97 -8.78 -11.07
N THR A 167 2.16 -8.55 -12.37
CA THR A 167 1.19 -8.89 -13.42
C THR A 167 0.68 -10.34 -13.38
N PRO A 168 1.51 -11.38 -13.24
CA PRO A 168 1.04 -12.76 -13.21
C PRO A 168 0.30 -13.14 -11.92
N LEU A 169 0.44 -12.35 -10.87
CA LEU A 169 -0.13 -12.62 -9.54
C LEU A 169 -1.49 -11.95 -9.31
N VAL A 170 -1.96 -11.14 -10.27
CA VAL A 170 -3.22 -10.40 -10.17
C VAL A 170 -4.35 -11.16 -10.88
N ASP A 171 -5.55 -11.07 -10.31
CA ASP A 171 -6.81 -11.64 -10.84
C ASP A 171 -7.59 -10.58 -11.59
#